data_d3b3c4541857256f6150b80be0697a04
#
_entry.id   d3b3c4541857256f6150b80be0697a04
#
_cell.length_a   1.000
_cell.length_b   1.000
_cell.length_c   1.000
_cell.angle_alpha   90.00
_cell.angle_beta   90.00
_cell.angle_gamma   90.00
#
_symmetry.space_group_name_H-M   'P 1'
#
loop_
_entity.id
_entity.type
_entity.pdbx_description
1 polymer ?
#
loop_
_entity_poly.entity_id
_entity_poly.type
_entity_poly.pdbx_seq_one_letter_code
_entity_poly.pdbx_strand_id
1 'polypeptide(L)'
;DKGLSNYWGYNSIGFFAPHAEYAATGQNGDQENEFKELVKAYHKAGIEVILDVVYNHTAEGNHLGPTLSFRGIDNHNYYRLEQEHPIYYTDYTGTGNTLNLLSSRTLQLVMDSLRYWATEMQVDGFRFDLASALARGLYDVGKLSTFLDTIHQDPVISQLKLIAEPWDLGEGGYQVGNFPVLWAEWNGKYR
;
A
#
# COMPACT_ATOMS: atom_id res chain seq x y z
N ASP A 1 -6.83 -22.13 -3.63
CA ASP A 1 -7.86 -23.19 -3.62
C ASP A 1 -8.95 -23.03 -4.68
N LYS A 2 -9.06 -21.87 -5.34
CA LYS A 2 -10.01 -21.61 -6.44
C LYS A 2 -9.39 -21.78 -7.84
N GLY A 3 -8.12 -22.17 -7.94
CA GLY A 3 -7.40 -22.26 -9.21
C GLY A 3 -7.17 -20.92 -9.90
N LEU A 4 -7.28 -19.81 -9.17
CA LEU A 4 -7.07 -18.46 -9.69
C LEU A 4 -5.66 -17.99 -9.33
N SER A 5 -5.03 -17.22 -10.23
CA SER A 5 -3.77 -16.52 -9.98
C SER A 5 -4.03 -15.10 -9.47
N ASN A 6 -3.06 -14.51 -8.77
CA ASN A 6 -3.08 -13.10 -8.36
C ASN A 6 -2.65 -12.19 -9.53
N TYR A 7 -3.43 -12.21 -10.61
CA TYR A 7 -3.09 -11.55 -11.88
C TYR A 7 -2.86 -10.04 -11.72
N TRP A 8 -3.70 -9.35 -10.94
CA TRP A 8 -3.62 -7.90 -10.74
C TRP A 8 -2.60 -7.46 -9.69
N GLY A 9 -2.13 -8.38 -8.84
CA GLY A 9 -1.13 -8.08 -7.82
C GLY A 9 -1.64 -7.38 -6.55
N TYR A 10 -2.95 -7.16 -6.39
CA TYR A 10 -3.52 -6.43 -5.24
C TYR A 10 -3.74 -7.30 -3.98
N ASN A 11 -3.06 -8.42 -3.87
CA ASN A 11 -3.04 -9.28 -2.69
C ASN A 11 -1.60 -9.45 -2.18
N SER A 12 -0.99 -8.35 -1.77
CA SER A 12 0.40 -8.32 -1.30
C SER A 12 0.57 -9.13 -0.03
N ILE A 13 1.66 -9.95 0.03
CA ILE A 13 2.10 -10.66 1.22
C ILE A 13 3.47 -10.12 1.66
N GLY A 14 4.41 -9.96 0.73
CA GLY A 14 5.75 -9.45 0.98
C GLY A 14 5.85 -7.96 0.64
N PHE A 15 5.89 -7.09 1.67
CA PHE A 15 5.97 -5.64 1.45
C PHE A 15 7.41 -5.15 1.13
N PHE A 16 8.41 -6.03 1.22
CA PHE A 16 9.83 -5.71 1.02
C PHE A 16 10.48 -6.56 -0.07
N ALA A 17 9.71 -7.24 -0.90
CA ALA A 17 10.27 -8.09 -1.94
C ALA A 17 9.38 -8.13 -3.19
N PRO A 18 9.98 -8.18 -4.39
CA PRO A 18 9.25 -8.52 -5.60
C PRO A 18 8.70 -9.94 -5.52
N HIS A 19 7.59 -10.18 -6.20
CA HIS A 19 6.95 -11.50 -6.22
C HIS A 19 7.79 -12.50 -7.03
N ALA A 20 8.25 -13.57 -6.36
CA ALA A 20 9.20 -14.52 -6.93
C ALA A 20 8.69 -15.26 -8.18
N GLU A 21 7.37 -15.43 -8.33
CA GLU A 21 6.79 -16.12 -9.51
C GLU A 21 6.96 -15.31 -10.82
N TYR A 22 7.26 -14.03 -10.74
CA TYR A 22 7.55 -13.20 -11.91
C TYR A 22 9.02 -13.22 -12.34
N ALA A 23 9.91 -13.84 -11.54
CA ALA A 23 11.31 -13.95 -11.88
C ALA A 23 11.56 -14.98 -12.99
N ALA A 24 12.38 -14.62 -13.96
CA ALA A 24 12.78 -15.50 -15.06
C ALA A 24 13.85 -16.53 -14.62
N THR A 25 14.70 -16.17 -13.65
CA THR A 25 15.81 -16.99 -13.16
C THR A 25 15.43 -17.99 -12.06
N GLY A 26 14.17 -17.94 -11.57
CA GLY A 26 13.66 -18.87 -10.55
C GLY A 26 13.41 -18.22 -9.19
N GLN A 27 13.17 -19.07 -8.16
CA GLN A 27 12.64 -18.62 -6.87
C GLN A 27 13.70 -18.54 -5.74
N ASN A 28 14.98 -18.42 -6.08
CA ASN A 28 16.09 -18.51 -5.10
C ASN A 28 16.57 -17.14 -4.56
N GLY A 29 15.73 -16.12 -4.61
CA GLY A 29 16.10 -14.75 -4.19
C GLY A 29 16.55 -13.86 -5.35
N ASP A 30 16.67 -14.36 -6.56
CA ASP A 30 17.13 -13.61 -7.73
C ASP A 30 16.10 -12.57 -8.22
N GLN A 31 14.84 -12.67 -7.83
CA GLN A 31 13.79 -11.71 -8.19
C GLN A 31 14.12 -10.27 -7.79
N GLU A 32 14.87 -10.08 -6.71
CA GLU A 32 15.33 -8.76 -6.28
C GLU A 32 16.32 -8.16 -7.27
N ASN A 33 17.30 -8.96 -7.70
CA ASN A 33 18.30 -8.53 -8.69
C ASN A 33 17.65 -8.27 -10.05
N GLU A 34 16.71 -9.12 -10.49
CA GLU A 34 15.99 -8.92 -11.74
C GLU A 34 15.17 -7.63 -11.71
N PHE A 35 14.51 -7.31 -10.58
CA PHE A 35 13.77 -6.07 -10.45
C PHE A 35 14.72 -4.85 -10.52
N LYS A 36 15.87 -4.89 -9.85
CA LYS A 36 16.89 -3.83 -9.92
C LYS A 36 17.41 -3.64 -11.35
N GLU A 37 17.66 -4.73 -12.09
CA GLU A 37 18.05 -4.65 -13.50
C GLU A 37 16.92 -4.11 -14.40
N LEU A 38 15.66 -4.42 -14.10
CA LEU A 38 14.50 -3.85 -14.79
C LEU A 38 14.45 -2.33 -14.61
N VAL A 39 14.53 -1.84 -13.38
CA VAL A 39 14.52 -0.39 -13.07
C VAL A 39 15.68 0.30 -13.77
N LYS A 40 16.88 -0.25 -13.67
CA LYS A 40 18.07 0.27 -14.33
C LYS A 40 17.94 0.34 -15.86
N ALA A 41 17.28 -0.65 -16.48
CA ALA A 41 17.03 -0.65 -17.91
C ALA A 41 16.06 0.48 -18.32
N TYR A 42 15.00 0.70 -17.56
CA TYR A 42 14.08 1.82 -17.78
C TYR A 42 14.76 3.17 -17.59
N HIS A 43 15.53 3.36 -16.52
CA HIS A 43 16.29 4.60 -16.28
C HIS A 43 17.27 4.89 -17.41
N LYS A 44 17.95 3.86 -17.93
CA LYS A 44 18.85 4.02 -19.09
C LYS A 44 18.12 4.48 -20.36
N ALA A 45 16.85 4.15 -20.47
CA ALA A 45 15.97 4.62 -21.56
C ALA A 45 15.31 5.99 -21.27
N GLY A 46 15.59 6.62 -20.11
CA GLY A 46 14.97 7.87 -19.69
C GLY A 46 13.53 7.72 -19.21
N ILE A 47 13.14 6.51 -18.77
CA ILE A 47 11.78 6.19 -18.31
C ILE A 47 11.83 5.98 -16.79
N GLU A 48 10.95 6.67 -16.07
CA GLU A 48 10.76 6.51 -14.63
C GLU A 48 9.87 5.31 -14.31
N VAL A 49 10.08 4.73 -13.12
CA VAL A 49 9.32 3.58 -12.63
C VAL A 49 8.47 4.01 -11.43
N ILE A 50 7.17 3.94 -11.59
CA ILE A 50 6.19 4.18 -10.51
C ILE A 50 5.67 2.84 -10.03
N LEU A 51 5.81 2.57 -8.73
CA LEU A 51 5.32 1.36 -8.11
C LEU A 51 3.87 1.55 -7.61
N ASP A 52 2.97 0.68 -8.05
CA ASP A 52 1.60 0.62 -7.53
C ASP A 52 1.60 -0.18 -6.22
N VAL A 53 1.31 0.49 -5.10
CA VAL A 53 1.45 -0.10 -3.76
C VAL A 53 0.11 -0.28 -3.06
N VAL A 54 -0.02 -1.43 -2.39
CA VAL A 54 -1.22 -1.82 -1.66
C VAL A 54 -0.88 -1.94 -0.18
N TYR A 55 -1.07 -0.86 0.57
CA TYR A 55 -0.87 -0.81 2.03
C TYR A 55 -2.18 -0.66 2.80
N ASN A 56 -3.31 -0.67 2.10
CA ASN A 56 -4.62 -0.49 2.72
C ASN A 56 -5.22 -1.79 3.26
N HIS A 57 -4.83 -2.95 2.74
CA HIS A 57 -5.32 -4.26 3.16
C HIS A 57 -4.28 -5.36 2.98
N THR A 58 -4.58 -6.55 3.48
CA THR A 58 -3.82 -7.78 3.21
C THR A 58 -4.68 -8.85 2.55
N ALA A 59 -4.03 -9.87 1.99
CA ALA A 59 -4.68 -11.02 1.37
C ALA A 59 -5.43 -11.94 2.37
N GLU A 60 -5.47 -11.59 3.67
CA GLU A 60 -6.11 -12.41 4.72
C GLU A 60 -7.63 -12.34 4.71
N GLY A 61 -8.23 -11.38 3.97
CA GLY A 61 -9.67 -11.21 3.90
C GLY A 61 -10.29 -10.82 5.26
N ASN A 62 -11.52 -11.27 5.51
CA ASN A 62 -12.22 -11.00 6.76
C ASN A 62 -11.86 -12.03 7.88
N HIS A 63 -12.61 -12.02 8.99
CA HIS A 63 -12.41 -12.91 10.14
C HIS A 63 -12.47 -14.43 9.81
N LEU A 64 -13.03 -14.80 8.67
CA LEU A 64 -13.08 -16.19 8.17
C LEU A 64 -11.92 -16.54 7.24
N GLY A 65 -11.09 -15.57 6.89
CA GLY A 65 -9.96 -15.75 6.00
C GLY A 65 -8.76 -16.46 6.68
N PRO A 66 -7.77 -16.87 5.90
CA PRO A 66 -6.58 -17.54 6.42
C PRO A 66 -5.68 -16.58 7.21
N THR A 67 -4.82 -17.13 8.06
CA THR A 67 -3.75 -16.41 8.75
C THR A 67 -2.46 -16.55 7.93
N LEU A 68 -2.10 -15.52 7.17
CA LEU A 68 -0.98 -15.53 6.23
C LEU A 68 0.00 -14.36 6.43
N SER A 69 -0.43 -13.30 7.10
CA SER A 69 0.33 -12.06 7.24
C SER A 69 0.29 -11.58 8.70
N PHE A 70 -0.09 -10.33 8.95
CA PHE A 70 0.00 -9.69 10.26
C PHE A 70 -0.99 -10.18 11.30
N ARG A 71 -2.06 -10.88 10.90
CA ARG A 71 -3.02 -11.49 11.83
C ARG A 71 -2.34 -12.42 12.81
N GLY A 72 -1.40 -13.23 12.36
CA GLY A 72 -0.65 -14.17 13.20
C GLY A 72 0.44 -13.51 14.06
N ILE A 73 0.77 -12.23 13.78
CA ILE A 73 1.80 -11.48 14.50
C ILE A 73 1.16 -10.63 15.59
N ASP A 74 0.29 -9.69 15.22
CA ASP A 74 -0.43 -8.83 16.15
C ASP A 74 -1.68 -8.24 15.46
N ASN A 75 -2.76 -9.00 15.47
CA ASN A 75 -4.01 -8.63 14.82
C ASN A 75 -4.53 -7.25 15.27
N HIS A 76 -4.42 -6.95 16.57
CA HIS A 76 -4.97 -5.76 17.17
C HIS A 76 -4.25 -4.47 16.72
N ASN A 77 -2.95 -4.53 16.56
CA ASN A 77 -2.15 -3.37 16.14
C ASN A 77 -2.17 -3.16 14.63
N TYR A 78 -2.15 -4.24 13.85
CA TYR A 78 -2.02 -4.13 12.38
C TYR A 78 -3.33 -3.90 11.65
N TYR A 79 -4.47 -4.29 12.23
CA TYR A 79 -5.77 -4.15 11.57
C TYR A 79 -6.72 -3.22 12.29
N ARG A 80 -7.61 -2.58 11.54
CA ARG A 80 -8.75 -1.85 12.09
C ARG A 80 -9.82 -2.85 12.48
N LEU A 81 -10.13 -2.91 13.77
CA LEU A 81 -11.15 -3.79 14.34
C LEU A 81 -12.39 -2.99 14.73
N GLU A 82 -13.55 -3.62 14.67
CA GLU A 82 -14.78 -3.03 15.22
C GLU A 82 -14.67 -2.92 16.75
N GLN A 83 -15.05 -1.76 17.30
CA GLN A 83 -14.86 -1.47 18.72
C GLN A 83 -15.71 -2.39 19.62
N GLU A 84 -16.98 -2.61 19.25
CA GLU A 84 -17.90 -3.42 20.06
C GLU A 84 -17.68 -4.93 19.83
N HIS A 85 -17.21 -5.31 18.67
CA HIS A 85 -16.99 -6.70 18.26
C HIS A 85 -15.63 -6.90 17.60
N PRO A 86 -14.52 -6.94 18.38
CA PRO A 86 -13.16 -6.98 17.83
C PRO A 86 -12.78 -8.23 17.05
N ILE A 87 -13.67 -9.18 16.95
CA ILE A 87 -13.52 -10.33 16.03
C ILE A 87 -13.71 -9.92 14.57
N TYR A 88 -14.40 -8.79 14.31
CA TYR A 88 -14.66 -8.28 12.98
C TYR A 88 -13.73 -7.13 12.62
N TYR A 89 -13.46 -6.98 11.34
CA TYR A 89 -12.65 -5.91 10.80
C TYR A 89 -13.50 -4.74 10.31
N THR A 90 -13.08 -3.53 10.61
CA THR A 90 -13.59 -2.34 9.90
C THR A 90 -13.03 -2.36 8.49
N ASP A 91 -13.89 -2.54 7.49
CA ASP A 91 -13.49 -2.73 6.10
C ASP A 91 -13.83 -1.50 5.24
N TYR A 92 -12.83 -0.68 4.94
CA TYR A 92 -12.93 0.44 3.99
C TYR A 92 -12.48 0.05 2.58
N THR A 93 -12.03 -1.17 2.37
CA THR A 93 -11.34 -1.60 1.15
C THR A 93 -12.20 -2.50 0.26
N GLY A 94 -13.22 -3.14 0.83
CA GLY A 94 -14.04 -4.15 0.15
C GLY A 94 -13.38 -5.52 0.05
N THR A 95 -12.20 -5.69 0.67
CA THR A 95 -11.45 -6.96 0.65
C THR A 95 -11.64 -7.78 1.92
N GLY A 96 -12.29 -7.22 2.94
CA GLY A 96 -12.58 -7.86 4.21
C GLY A 96 -11.74 -7.37 5.38
N ASN A 97 -10.70 -6.55 5.16
CA ASN A 97 -9.90 -5.93 6.22
C ASN A 97 -9.32 -4.57 5.78
N THR A 98 -8.93 -3.78 6.76
CA THR A 98 -8.18 -2.54 6.53
C THR A 98 -7.00 -2.50 7.50
N LEU A 99 -5.80 -2.19 6.99
CA LEU A 99 -4.62 -1.97 7.83
C LEU A 99 -4.76 -0.67 8.66
N ASN A 100 -4.29 -0.72 9.88
CA ASN A 100 -4.42 0.36 10.86
C ASN A 100 -3.21 1.27 10.85
N LEU A 101 -3.18 2.29 10.01
CA LEU A 101 -2.09 3.27 9.96
C LEU A 101 -2.08 4.26 11.14
N LEU A 102 -3.07 4.20 12.03
CA LEU A 102 -3.00 4.92 13.32
C LEU A 102 -2.06 4.23 14.31
N SER A 103 -1.81 2.94 14.14
CA SER A 103 -0.77 2.24 14.88
C SER A 103 0.61 2.69 14.42
N SER A 104 1.44 3.15 15.35
CA SER A 104 2.81 3.58 15.05
C SER A 104 3.66 2.46 14.43
N ARG A 105 3.38 1.21 14.76
CA ARG A 105 4.10 0.05 14.22
C ARG A 105 3.71 -0.26 12.79
N THR A 106 2.42 -0.17 12.48
CA THR A 106 1.94 -0.32 11.09
C THR A 106 2.45 0.82 10.22
N LEU A 107 2.37 2.06 10.71
CA LEU A 107 2.91 3.22 10.00
C LEU A 107 4.43 3.09 9.76
N GLN A 108 5.19 2.67 10.77
CA GLN A 108 6.63 2.42 10.64
C GLN A 108 6.91 1.38 9.56
N LEU A 109 6.20 0.24 9.58
CA LEU A 109 6.35 -0.82 8.57
C LEU A 109 6.14 -0.28 7.15
N VAL A 110 5.09 0.52 6.94
CA VAL A 110 4.79 1.11 5.62
C VAL A 110 5.87 2.09 5.20
N MET A 111 6.31 2.97 6.09
CA MET A 111 7.38 3.93 5.79
C MET A 111 8.71 3.24 5.51
N ASP A 112 9.06 2.19 6.24
CA ASP A 112 10.28 1.42 6.00
C ASP A 112 10.22 0.67 4.66
N SER A 113 9.05 0.15 4.30
CA SER A 113 8.81 -0.46 2.98
C SER A 113 8.96 0.56 1.85
N LEU A 114 8.33 1.74 1.96
CA LEU A 114 8.47 2.82 0.97
C LEU A 114 9.93 3.25 0.80
N ARG A 115 10.68 3.44 1.90
CA ARG A 115 12.10 3.76 1.84
C ARG A 115 12.91 2.66 1.17
N TYR A 116 12.65 1.39 1.47
CA TYR A 116 13.32 0.27 0.83
C TYR A 116 13.12 0.29 -0.69
N TRP A 117 11.89 0.46 -1.17
CA TRP A 117 11.61 0.54 -2.60
C TRP A 117 12.25 1.77 -3.26
N ALA A 118 12.32 2.89 -2.55
CA ALA A 118 12.94 4.12 -3.03
C ALA A 118 14.48 4.02 -3.08
N THR A 119 15.11 3.53 -2.01
CA THR A 119 16.58 3.58 -1.87
C THR A 119 17.28 2.35 -2.42
N GLU A 120 16.73 1.15 -2.17
CA GLU A 120 17.34 -0.10 -2.59
C GLU A 120 16.90 -0.52 -4.00
N MET A 121 15.61 -0.33 -4.30
CA MET A 121 15.03 -0.71 -5.59
C MET A 121 15.00 0.45 -6.59
N GLN A 122 15.25 1.69 -6.12
CA GLN A 122 15.40 2.91 -6.92
C GLN A 122 14.17 3.26 -7.78
N VAL A 123 12.97 3.04 -7.25
CA VAL A 123 11.74 3.50 -7.92
C VAL A 123 11.59 5.02 -7.78
N ASP A 124 10.96 5.67 -8.77
CA ASP A 124 10.84 7.12 -8.87
C ASP A 124 9.57 7.68 -8.23
N GLY A 125 8.68 6.80 -7.80
CA GLY A 125 7.44 7.20 -7.17
C GLY A 125 6.52 6.04 -6.84
N PHE A 126 5.38 6.41 -6.25
CA PHE A 126 4.36 5.47 -5.81
C PHE A 126 2.96 5.91 -6.22
N ARG A 127 2.17 4.96 -6.70
CA ARG A 127 0.71 5.10 -6.77
C ARG A 127 0.10 4.31 -5.63
N PHE A 128 -0.64 4.97 -4.76
CA PHE A 128 -1.25 4.37 -3.57
C PHE A 128 -2.67 3.91 -3.88
N ASP A 129 -2.87 2.61 -3.87
CA ASP A 129 -4.18 1.99 -3.96
C ASP A 129 -5.06 2.41 -2.78
N LEU A 130 -6.31 2.78 -3.05
CA LEU A 130 -7.28 3.25 -2.06
C LEU A 130 -6.65 4.22 -1.02
N ALA A 131 -5.98 5.27 -1.50
CA ALA A 131 -5.21 6.17 -0.64
C ALA A 131 -6.07 6.86 0.44
N SER A 132 -7.37 7.02 0.22
CA SER A 132 -8.29 7.52 1.25
C SER A 132 -8.33 6.62 2.48
N ALA A 133 -8.29 5.30 2.32
CA ALA A 133 -8.26 4.35 3.44
C ALA A 133 -6.99 4.51 4.30
N LEU A 134 -5.85 4.85 3.68
CA LEU A 134 -4.59 5.12 4.38
C LEU A 134 -4.61 6.45 5.15
N ALA A 135 -5.33 7.43 4.62
CA ALA A 135 -5.44 8.77 5.22
C ALA A 135 -6.55 8.89 6.28
N ARG A 136 -7.32 7.82 6.54
CA ARG A 136 -8.35 7.85 7.58
C ARG A 136 -7.76 7.99 8.97
N GLY A 137 -8.27 9.00 9.72
CA GLY A 137 -8.12 9.09 11.15
C GLY A 137 -8.93 8.00 11.88
N LEU A 138 -9.64 8.35 12.95
CA LEU A 138 -10.52 7.37 13.62
C LEU A 138 -11.69 6.96 12.72
N TYR A 139 -12.30 7.92 12.02
CA TYR A 139 -13.47 7.70 11.16
C TYR A 139 -13.36 8.41 9.82
N ASP A 140 -12.90 9.66 9.80
CA ASP A 140 -12.89 10.52 8.64
C ASP A 140 -11.55 10.50 7.89
N VAL A 141 -11.60 10.74 6.58
CA VAL A 141 -10.41 11.02 5.78
C VAL A 141 -9.98 12.47 6.03
N GLY A 142 -8.79 12.65 6.56
CA GLY A 142 -8.27 13.96 6.91
C GLY A 142 -7.07 14.39 6.06
N LYS A 143 -7.04 15.66 5.62
CA LYS A 143 -5.87 16.26 4.96
C LYS A 143 -4.62 16.29 5.85
N LEU A 144 -4.83 16.28 7.16
CA LEU A 144 -3.79 16.24 8.20
C LEU A 144 -3.71 14.86 8.82
N SER A 145 -3.76 13.81 8.01
CA SER A 145 -3.58 12.46 8.53
C SER A 145 -2.12 12.22 8.88
N THR A 146 -1.88 11.48 9.96
CA THR A 146 -0.53 11.09 10.40
C THR A 146 0.26 10.44 9.27
N PHE A 147 -0.40 9.68 8.40
CA PHE A 147 0.23 9.05 7.25
C PHE A 147 0.74 10.09 6.24
N LEU A 148 -0.09 11.03 5.82
CA LEU A 148 0.29 12.06 4.85
C LEU A 148 1.38 12.98 5.41
N ASP A 149 1.25 13.40 6.68
CA ASP A 149 2.26 14.22 7.35
C ASP A 149 3.61 13.50 7.45
N THR A 150 3.59 12.20 7.78
CA THR A 150 4.82 11.40 7.89
C THR A 150 5.51 11.28 6.54
N ILE A 151 4.76 11.07 5.44
CA ILE A 151 5.32 11.07 4.08
C ILE A 151 5.96 12.41 3.74
N HIS A 152 5.29 13.52 4.05
CA HIS A 152 5.80 14.85 3.71
C HIS A 152 7.03 15.26 4.53
N GLN A 153 7.18 14.72 5.73
CA GLN A 153 8.35 14.96 6.59
C GLN A 153 9.54 14.04 6.24
N ASP A 154 9.29 12.96 5.50
CA ASP A 154 10.34 12.03 5.14
C ASP A 154 11.28 12.62 4.07
N PRO A 155 12.60 12.71 4.32
CA PRO A 155 13.52 13.37 3.39
C PRO A 155 13.73 12.64 2.07
N VAL A 156 13.36 11.36 2.00
CA VAL A 156 13.47 10.54 0.78
C VAL A 156 12.12 10.52 0.05
N ILE A 157 11.08 10.07 0.74
CA ILE A 157 9.77 9.83 0.09
C ILE A 157 9.10 11.13 -0.37
N SER A 158 9.27 12.23 0.36
CA SER A 158 8.71 13.53 -0.03
C SER A 158 9.24 14.10 -1.34
N GLN A 159 10.36 13.60 -1.85
CA GLN A 159 10.97 14.02 -3.10
C GLN A 159 10.50 13.21 -4.32
N LEU A 160 9.76 12.14 -4.08
CA LEU A 160 9.30 11.22 -5.13
C LEU A 160 7.95 11.64 -5.70
N LYS A 161 7.56 11.02 -6.81
CA LYS A 161 6.23 11.17 -7.38
C LYS A 161 5.22 10.41 -6.53
N LEU A 162 4.24 11.14 -5.99
CA LEU A 162 3.19 10.59 -5.15
C LEU A 162 1.85 10.72 -5.87
N ILE A 163 1.19 9.60 -6.10
CA ILE A 163 -0.08 9.52 -6.81
C ILE A 163 -1.10 8.82 -5.93
N ALA A 164 -2.22 9.46 -5.67
CA ALA A 164 -3.31 8.89 -4.91
C ALA A 164 -4.39 8.29 -5.84
N GLU A 165 -4.88 7.12 -5.49
CA GLU A 165 -6.23 6.73 -5.81
C GLU A 165 -7.14 7.35 -4.73
N PRO A 166 -7.83 8.49 -5.01
CA PRO A 166 -8.38 9.34 -3.96
C PRO A 166 -9.79 8.92 -3.54
N TRP A 167 -10.01 7.63 -3.32
CA TRP A 167 -11.25 7.06 -2.78
C TRP A 167 -11.02 5.79 -1.98
N ASP A 168 -12.05 5.38 -1.26
CA ASP A 168 -12.25 4.08 -0.66
C ASP A 168 -13.75 3.77 -0.60
N LEU A 169 -14.16 2.64 -0.01
CA LEU A 169 -15.56 2.20 0.02
C LEU A 169 -16.32 2.65 1.26
N GLY A 170 -15.67 3.31 2.21
CA GLY A 170 -16.32 3.82 3.42
C GLY A 170 -17.06 5.13 3.19
N GLU A 171 -17.90 5.50 4.13
CA GLU A 171 -18.56 6.81 4.13
C GLU A 171 -17.52 7.93 4.07
N GLY A 172 -17.76 8.97 3.23
CA GLY A 172 -16.82 10.06 2.99
C GLY A 172 -15.54 9.65 2.27
N GLY A 173 -15.45 8.44 1.71
CA GLY A 173 -14.23 7.90 1.11
C GLY A 173 -13.81 8.57 -0.20
N TYR A 174 -14.73 9.20 -0.95
CA TYR A 174 -14.41 9.89 -2.21
C TYR A 174 -13.79 11.26 -1.94
N GLN A 175 -12.47 11.38 -2.14
CA GLN A 175 -11.65 12.52 -1.74
C GLN A 175 -10.93 13.22 -2.90
N VAL A 176 -11.44 13.10 -4.13
CA VAL A 176 -10.86 13.78 -5.30
C VAL A 176 -10.80 15.30 -5.06
N GLY A 177 -9.63 15.90 -5.20
CA GLY A 177 -9.35 17.31 -4.93
C GLY A 177 -8.99 17.63 -3.47
N ASN A 178 -8.92 16.62 -2.60
CA ASN A 178 -8.66 16.81 -1.17
C ASN A 178 -7.27 16.34 -0.70
N PHE A 179 -6.49 15.69 -1.56
CA PHE A 179 -5.11 15.33 -1.21
C PHE A 179 -4.20 16.56 -1.21
N PRO A 180 -3.06 16.52 -0.49
CA PRO A 180 -2.12 17.63 -0.44
C PRO A 180 -1.56 17.99 -1.82
N VAL A 181 -1.15 19.25 -1.99
CA VAL A 181 -0.70 19.83 -3.30
C VAL A 181 0.46 19.06 -3.94
N LEU A 182 1.29 18.39 -3.15
CA LEU A 182 2.41 17.58 -3.65
C LEU A 182 1.98 16.24 -4.28
N TRP A 183 0.71 15.86 -4.11
CA TRP A 183 0.17 14.62 -4.66
C TRP A 183 -0.53 14.85 -6.00
N ALA A 184 -0.28 13.98 -6.95
CA ALA A 184 -1.18 13.80 -8.08
C ALA A 184 -2.35 12.90 -7.66
N GLU A 185 -3.51 13.10 -8.30
CA GLU A 185 -4.71 12.32 -8.02
C GLU A 185 -5.27 11.69 -9.30
N TRP A 186 -5.73 10.47 -9.21
CA TRP A 186 -6.54 9.90 -10.27
C TRP A 186 -7.87 10.63 -10.40
N ASN A 187 -8.24 10.98 -11.63
CA ASN A 187 -9.46 11.72 -11.89
C ASN A 187 -10.65 10.76 -12.09
N GLY A 188 -11.45 10.56 -11.05
CA GLY A 188 -12.64 9.71 -11.09
C GLY A 188 -13.74 10.16 -12.05
N LYS A 189 -13.70 11.43 -12.54
CA LYS A 189 -14.66 11.96 -13.52
C LYS A 189 -14.26 11.71 -14.97
N TYR A 190 -12.99 11.36 -15.20
CA TYR A 190 -12.47 11.07 -16.54
C TYR A 190 -12.61 9.58 -16.92
N ARG A 191 -12.94 8.77 -15.97
CA ARG A 191 -13.05 7.31 -16.04
C ARG A 191 -14.27 6.83 -16.81
#